data_2135ccf49cdc9bcbad44a5f81857655f
#
_entry.id   2135ccf49cdc9bcbad44a5f81857655f
#
_cell.length_a   1.000
_cell.length_b   1.000
_cell.length_c   1.000
_cell.angle_alpha   90.00
_cell.angle_beta   90.00
_cell.angle_gamma   90.00
#
_symmetry.space_group_name_H-M   'P 1'
#
loop_
_entity.id
_entity.type
_entity.pdbx_description
1 polymer ?
#
loop_
_entity_poly.entity_id
_entity_poly.type
_entity_poly.pdbx_seq_one_letter_code
_entity_poly.pdbx_strand_id
1 'polypeptide(L)'
;MFINYSSIIEICVQWPELPKKDGDILYVHPNNLGDLANSIDDIHVRFVLVSCESDHPIPYGLFEESKKILYSDNVICWFSQNAMRTFSKLRHLPIGIDYHTIKTKTKDEQEQVLIDAKNSNTIKKNKIYGNFHFQMDIMFKHDREEALSQIPSDLIDYEESRIPRGECYKKMASYKFIASPFGNGMECHRTWEALALGCIPIVKTSCMDSLYEGLPVLIVNSWSDVSQELLDSYVYNCPNAHRLYVEYWINEIHKVAKSGLQVLKEDIDKALNTSYTFNNDDVCSEFSDEEVNLLATE
;
A
#
# COMPACT_ATOMS: atom_id res chain seq x y z
N MET A 1 7.81 14.95 -6.52
CA MET A 1 6.65 14.73 -5.62
C MET A 1 6.73 13.33 -5.04
N PHE A 2 6.45 13.15 -3.76
CA PHE A 2 6.39 11.82 -3.17
C PHE A 2 5.25 11.00 -3.76
N ILE A 3 5.37 9.67 -3.68
CA ILE A 3 4.35 8.75 -4.21
C ILE A 3 2.98 9.02 -3.56
N ASN A 4 1.98 9.15 -4.39
CA ASN A 4 0.57 9.26 -4.03
C ASN A 4 -0.27 8.74 -5.21
N TYR A 5 -1.35 8.06 -4.92
CA TYR A 5 -2.18 7.46 -5.97
C TYR A 5 -2.92 8.50 -6.83
N SER A 6 -3.28 9.67 -6.25
CA SER A 6 -4.01 10.70 -7.01
C SER A 6 -3.23 11.18 -8.23
N SER A 7 -1.89 11.27 -8.14
CA SER A 7 -1.05 11.65 -9.29
C SER A 7 -0.92 10.52 -10.32
N ILE A 8 -1.09 9.27 -9.89
CA ILE A 8 -1.15 8.12 -10.81
C ILE A 8 -2.48 8.14 -11.58
N ILE A 9 -3.61 8.41 -10.90
CA ILE A 9 -4.93 8.48 -11.54
C ILE A 9 -4.97 9.58 -12.64
N GLU A 10 -4.27 10.69 -12.44
CA GLU A 10 -4.24 11.81 -13.39
C GLU A 10 -3.68 11.43 -14.78
N ILE A 11 -2.87 10.37 -14.88
CA ILE A 11 -2.33 9.90 -16.16
C ILE A 11 -3.19 8.81 -16.82
N CYS A 12 -4.28 8.39 -16.21
CA CYS A 12 -5.11 7.28 -16.64
C CYS A 12 -6.36 7.74 -17.39
N VAL A 13 -6.81 6.94 -18.35
CA VAL A 13 -8.21 6.94 -18.79
C VAL A 13 -9.06 6.47 -17.60
N GLN A 14 -10.13 7.16 -17.28
CA GLN A 14 -10.92 6.87 -16.10
C GLN A 14 -12.22 6.17 -16.46
N TRP A 15 -12.47 5.01 -15.82
CA TRP A 15 -13.73 4.30 -15.94
C TRP A 15 -14.94 5.23 -15.65
N PRO A 16 -16.05 5.20 -16.44
CA PRO A 16 -16.37 4.21 -17.47
C PRO A 16 -15.83 4.52 -18.90
N GLU A 17 -14.95 5.49 -19.08
CA GLU A 17 -14.31 5.68 -20.39
C GLU A 17 -13.36 4.51 -20.67
N LEU A 18 -13.49 3.90 -21.86
CA LEU A 18 -12.67 2.74 -22.24
C LEU A 18 -11.36 3.17 -22.91
N PRO A 19 -10.29 2.36 -22.78
CA PRO A 19 -9.04 2.56 -23.52
C PRO A 19 -9.29 2.47 -25.02
N LYS A 20 -8.58 3.29 -25.82
CA LYS A 20 -8.80 3.45 -27.27
C LYS A 20 -7.66 2.91 -28.14
N LYS A 21 -6.49 2.73 -27.54
CA LYS A 21 -5.29 2.23 -28.24
C LYS A 21 -4.47 1.33 -27.32
N ASP A 22 -3.66 0.49 -27.95
CA ASP A 22 -2.72 -0.35 -27.23
C ASP A 22 -1.76 0.47 -26.35
N GLY A 23 -1.60 0.05 -25.11
CA GLY A 23 -0.77 0.71 -24.13
C GLY A 23 -1.43 1.86 -23.37
N ASP A 24 -2.74 2.12 -23.58
CA ASP A 24 -3.48 3.02 -22.70
C ASP A 24 -3.46 2.49 -21.26
N ILE A 25 -3.58 3.39 -20.30
CA ILE A 25 -3.64 3.07 -18.87
C ILE A 25 -5.06 3.37 -18.42
N LEU A 26 -5.76 2.36 -17.93
CA LEU A 26 -7.14 2.47 -17.44
C LEU A 26 -7.14 2.46 -15.91
N TYR A 27 -7.70 3.49 -15.30
CA TYR A 27 -8.01 3.50 -13.87
C TYR A 27 -9.43 3.01 -13.63
N VAL A 28 -9.57 2.05 -12.70
CA VAL A 28 -10.86 1.57 -12.22
C VAL A 28 -10.83 1.50 -10.70
N HIS A 29 -11.76 2.20 -10.05
CA HIS A 29 -11.93 2.06 -8.61
C HIS A 29 -12.34 0.62 -8.28
N PRO A 30 -11.81 -0.02 -7.22
CA PRO A 30 -12.10 -1.42 -6.90
C PRO A 30 -13.60 -1.78 -6.85
N ASN A 31 -14.47 -0.92 -6.38
CA ASN A 31 -15.91 -1.14 -6.37
C ASN A 31 -16.53 -1.32 -7.77
N ASN A 32 -15.83 -0.91 -8.83
CA ASN A 32 -16.27 -1.02 -10.22
C ASN A 32 -15.57 -2.17 -10.99
N LEU A 33 -14.74 -2.96 -10.33
CA LEU A 33 -14.04 -4.08 -10.97
C LEU A 33 -15.01 -5.17 -11.46
N GLY A 34 -16.18 -5.33 -10.80
CA GLY A 34 -17.25 -6.20 -11.27
C GLY A 34 -17.80 -5.76 -12.63
N ASP A 35 -18.03 -4.46 -12.80
CA ASP A 35 -18.52 -3.92 -14.07
C ASP A 35 -17.45 -4.04 -15.17
N LEU A 36 -16.17 -3.76 -14.83
CA LEU A 36 -15.07 -3.99 -15.76
C LEU A 36 -14.99 -5.46 -16.16
N ALA A 37 -15.04 -6.39 -15.20
CA ALA A 37 -14.99 -7.82 -15.47
C ALA A 37 -16.13 -8.27 -16.40
N ASN A 38 -17.31 -7.69 -16.27
CA ASN A 38 -18.45 -7.99 -17.14
C ASN A 38 -18.28 -7.44 -18.56
N SER A 39 -17.54 -6.34 -18.73
CA SER A 39 -17.33 -5.66 -20.00
C SER A 39 -15.94 -5.91 -20.61
N ILE A 40 -15.10 -6.76 -19.97
CA ILE A 40 -13.69 -6.92 -20.36
C ILE A 40 -13.51 -7.44 -21.78
N ASP A 41 -14.46 -8.26 -22.26
CA ASP A 41 -14.44 -8.85 -23.59
C ASP A 41 -14.83 -7.84 -24.70
N ASP A 42 -15.45 -6.71 -24.33
CA ASP A 42 -15.81 -5.62 -25.23
C ASP A 42 -14.64 -4.65 -25.48
N ILE A 43 -13.58 -4.75 -24.70
CA ILE A 43 -12.36 -3.95 -24.87
C ILE A 43 -11.46 -4.67 -25.88
N HIS A 44 -11.19 -4.04 -27.03
CA HIS A 44 -10.46 -4.67 -28.14
C HIS A 44 -9.01 -4.16 -28.29
N VAL A 45 -8.52 -3.42 -27.30
CA VAL A 45 -7.14 -2.94 -27.24
C VAL A 45 -6.46 -3.47 -25.99
N ARG A 46 -5.13 -3.57 -26.01
CA ARG A 46 -4.37 -4.01 -24.86
C ARG A 46 -4.02 -2.82 -23.96
N PHE A 47 -4.28 -2.95 -22.67
CA PHE A 47 -4.12 -1.85 -21.72
C PHE A 47 -3.49 -2.29 -20.40
N VAL A 48 -2.98 -1.33 -19.64
CA VAL A 48 -2.56 -1.52 -18.25
C VAL A 48 -3.70 -1.09 -17.34
N LEU A 49 -4.08 -1.94 -16.41
CA LEU A 49 -5.07 -1.62 -15.38
C LEU A 49 -4.39 -1.04 -14.15
N VAL A 50 -4.99 0.01 -13.59
CA VAL A 50 -4.63 0.62 -12.31
C VAL A 50 -5.85 0.63 -11.41
N SER A 51 -5.71 0.13 -10.16
CA SER A 51 -6.76 0.23 -9.15
C SER A 51 -6.18 0.66 -7.80
N CYS A 52 -6.83 1.63 -7.16
CA CYS A 52 -6.47 2.20 -5.88
C CYS A 52 -7.68 2.91 -5.25
N GLU A 53 -7.47 3.66 -4.16
CA GLU A 53 -8.52 4.35 -3.38
C GLU A 53 -9.45 3.40 -2.61
N SER A 54 -8.99 2.20 -2.30
CA SER A 54 -9.81 1.22 -1.58
C SER A 54 -8.95 0.34 -0.70
N ASP A 55 -9.53 -0.18 0.36
CA ASP A 55 -8.91 -1.12 1.27
C ASP A 55 -9.08 -2.60 0.84
N HIS A 56 -9.79 -2.85 -0.28
CA HIS A 56 -10.00 -4.20 -0.79
C HIS A 56 -8.69 -4.94 -1.06
N PRO A 57 -8.51 -6.14 -0.50
CA PRO A 57 -7.36 -6.99 -0.78
C PRO A 57 -7.50 -7.62 -2.18
N ILE A 58 -6.57 -7.33 -3.09
CA ILE A 58 -6.57 -7.85 -4.45
C ILE A 58 -5.57 -9.02 -4.58
N PRO A 59 -5.95 -10.17 -5.14
CA PRO A 59 -7.21 -10.47 -5.85
C PRO A 59 -8.34 -10.99 -4.94
N TYR A 60 -8.08 -11.28 -3.68
CA TYR A 60 -8.94 -12.13 -2.85
C TYR A 60 -10.25 -11.49 -2.42
N GLY A 61 -10.31 -10.18 -2.21
CA GLY A 61 -11.54 -9.47 -1.88
C GLY A 61 -12.57 -9.40 -3.03
N LEU A 62 -12.13 -9.71 -4.27
CA LEU A 62 -12.96 -9.72 -5.50
C LEU A 62 -12.41 -10.82 -6.42
N PHE A 63 -12.42 -12.07 -5.95
CA PHE A 63 -11.62 -13.14 -6.55
C PHE A 63 -12.06 -13.50 -7.98
N GLU A 64 -13.36 -13.70 -8.19
CA GLU A 64 -13.88 -14.11 -9.51
C GLU A 64 -13.71 -12.99 -10.55
N GLU A 65 -13.97 -11.75 -10.16
CA GLU A 65 -13.77 -10.57 -11.00
C GLU A 65 -12.29 -10.39 -11.33
N SER A 66 -11.44 -10.49 -10.30
CA SER A 66 -9.99 -10.39 -10.46
C SER A 66 -9.44 -11.48 -11.36
N LYS A 67 -9.92 -12.71 -11.21
CA LYS A 67 -9.54 -13.84 -12.04
C LYS A 67 -9.92 -13.59 -13.50
N LYS A 68 -11.16 -13.16 -13.77
CA LYS A 68 -11.63 -12.85 -15.11
C LYS A 68 -10.81 -11.75 -15.77
N ILE A 69 -10.49 -10.67 -15.03
CA ILE A 69 -9.64 -9.57 -15.48
C ILE A 69 -8.22 -10.07 -15.80
N LEU A 70 -7.63 -10.86 -14.90
CA LEU A 70 -6.27 -11.38 -15.07
C LEU A 70 -6.15 -12.38 -16.24
N TYR A 71 -7.21 -13.13 -16.55
CA TYR A 71 -7.22 -14.03 -17.70
C TYR A 71 -7.39 -13.32 -19.05
N SER A 72 -7.88 -12.08 -19.08
CA SER A 72 -8.06 -11.34 -20.32
C SER A 72 -6.71 -11.04 -20.97
N ASP A 73 -6.55 -11.39 -22.26
CA ASP A 73 -5.37 -11.09 -23.04
C ASP A 73 -5.21 -9.58 -23.31
N ASN A 74 -6.31 -8.81 -23.14
CA ASN A 74 -6.31 -7.36 -23.29
C ASN A 74 -5.69 -6.64 -22.09
N VAL A 75 -5.67 -7.25 -20.91
CA VAL A 75 -4.96 -6.71 -19.75
C VAL A 75 -3.48 -7.09 -19.82
N ILE A 76 -2.62 -6.10 -20.07
CA ILE A 76 -1.16 -6.29 -20.13
C ILE A 76 -0.64 -6.59 -18.72
N CYS A 77 -1.01 -5.75 -17.75
CA CYS A 77 -0.63 -5.86 -16.36
C CYS A 77 -1.61 -5.06 -15.51
N TRP A 78 -1.80 -5.47 -14.28
CA TRP A 78 -2.61 -4.77 -13.29
C TRP A 78 -1.72 -4.25 -12.16
N PHE A 79 -1.69 -2.95 -11.92
CA PHE A 79 -1.09 -2.32 -10.75
C PHE A 79 -2.19 -2.03 -9.73
N SER A 80 -2.09 -2.63 -8.55
CA SER A 80 -3.12 -2.50 -7.52
C SER A 80 -2.55 -2.12 -6.17
N GLN A 81 -3.22 -1.21 -5.47
CA GLN A 81 -3.10 -1.03 -4.03
C GLN A 81 -3.59 -2.32 -3.35
N ASN A 82 -3.05 -2.62 -2.16
CA ASN A 82 -3.38 -3.83 -1.41
C ASN A 82 -3.30 -5.13 -2.23
N ALA A 83 -2.34 -5.23 -3.18
CA ALA A 83 -2.10 -6.44 -3.93
C ALA A 83 -1.46 -7.50 -3.03
N MET A 84 -2.29 -8.39 -2.47
CA MET A 84 -1.85 -9.45 -1.54
C MET A 84 -0.99 -10.51 -2.20
N ARG A 85 -0.98 -10.55 -3.53
CA ARG A 85 -0.13 -11.44 -4.32
C ARG A 85 0.38 -10.70 -5.54
N THR A 86 1.67 -10.82 -5.80
CA THR A 86 2.28 -10.23 -6.98
C THR A 86 2.93 -11.28 -7.86
N PHE A 87 2.83 -11.06 -9.15
CA PHE A 87 3.49 -11.80 -10.21
C PHE A 87 3.58 -10.93 -11.45
N SER A 88 4.06 -11.46 -12.58
CA SER A 88 4.30 -10.65 -13.78
C SER A 88 3.10 -9.79 -14.22
N LYS A 89 1.86 -10.27 -14.03
CA LYS A 89 0.62 -9.61 -14.46
C LYS A 89 -0.13 -8.84 -13.37
N LEU A 90 0.18 -9.06 -12.08
CA LEU A 90 -0.37 -8.32 -10.94
C LEU A 90 0.77 -7.77 -10.09
N ARG A 91 0.84 -6.46 -9.93
CA ARG A 91 1.93 -5.76 -9.26
C ARG A 91 1.42 -4.80 -8.20
N HIS A 92 2.23 -4.56 -7.20
CA HIS A 92 1.94 -3.51 -6.22
C HIS A 92 1.85 -2.13 -6.85
N LEU A 93 0.89 -1.35 -6.36
CA LEU A 93 0.85 0.10 -6.46
C LEU A 93 0.76 0.65 -5.04
N PRO A 94 1.71 1.47 -4.57
CA PRO A 94 1.65 1.98 -3.20
C PRO A 94 0.48 2.95 -2.98
N ILE A 95 -0.10 2.92 -1.78
CA ILE A 95 -1.05 3.94 -1.34
C ILE A 95 -0.39 5.33 -1.30
N GLY A 96 0.88 5.38 -0.89
CA GLY A 96 1.67 6.60 -0.82
C GLY A 96 1.20 7.60 0.22
N ILE A 97 1.52 8.89 0.00
CA ILE A 97 1.16 9.99 0.90
C ILE A 97 -0.32 10.35 0.74
N ASP A 98 -0.98 10.64 1.86
CA ASP A 98 -2.36 11.11 1.87
C ASP A 98 -2.46 12.60 1.48
N TYR A 99 -2.70 12.88 0.21
CA TYR A 99 -3.04 14.23 -0.27
C TYR A 99 -4.53 14.42 -0.55
N HIS A 100 -5.35 13.38 -0.40
CA HIS A 100 -6.77 13.41 -0.75
C HIS A 100 -7.69 13.81 0.41
N THR A 101 -7.30 13.55 1.66
CA THR A 101 -8.16 13.82 2.83
C THR A 101 -8.32 15.32 3.09
N ILE A 102 -7.28 16.13 2.91
CA ILE A 102 -7.35 17.58 3.12
C ILE A 102 -7.70 18.29 1.82
N LYS A 103 -8.99 18.39 1.53
CA LYS A 103 -9.49 18.99 0.28
C LYS A 103 -9.31 20.51 0.17
N THR A 104 -8.95 21.18 1.25
CA THR A 104 -8.76 22.64 1.30
C THR A 104 -7.36 23.09 0.89
N LYS A 105 -6.45 22.16 0.64
CA LYS A 105 -5.06 22.41 0.26
C LYS A 105 -4.71 21.64 -1.01
N THR A 106 -3.87 22.22 -1.86
CA THR A 106 -3.30 21.53 -3.02
C THR A 106 -2.30 20.45 -2.58
N LYS A 107 -1.98 19.53 -3.48
CA LYS A 107 -0.94 18.50 -3.24
C LYS A 107 0.41 19.16 -2.88
N ASP A 108 0.80 20.20 -3.62
CA ASP A 108 2.06 20.91 -3.41
C ASP A 108 2.12 21.58 -2.04
N GLU A 109 1.02 22.21 -1.58
CA GLU A 109 0.94 22.80 -0.24
C GLU A 109 1.04 21.73 0.85
N GLN A 110 0.45 20.56 0.64
CA GLN A 110 0.52 19.45 1.60
C GLN A 110 1.92 18.81 1.61
N GLU A 111 2.54 18.64 0.44
CA GLU A 111 3.91 18.15 0.32
C GLU A 111 4.92 19.11 0.97
N GLN A 112 4.72 20.43 0.81
CA GLN A 112 5.59 21.42 1.45
C GLN A 112 5.56 21.30 2.98
N VAL A 113 4.40 21.06 3.59
CA VAL A 113 4.29 20.81 5.05
C VAL A 113 5.13 19.60 5.47
N LEU A 114 5.13 18.54 4.67
CA LEU A 114 5.91 17.33 4.93
C LEU A 114 7.43 17.61 4.78
N ILE A 115 7.81 18.32 3.72
CA ILE A 115 9.22 18.73 3.45
C ILE A 115 9.72 19.64 4.58
N ASP A 116 8.93 20.60 5.03
CA ASP A 116 9.30 21.50 6.12
C ASP A 116 9.50 20.71 7.43
N ALA A 117 8.65 19.73 7.71
CA ALA A 117 8.81 18.86 8.87
C ALA A 117 10.10 18.01 8.77
N LYS A 118 10.37 17.43 7.59
CA LYS A 118 11.60 16.68 7.31
C LYS A 118 12.87 17.52 7.54
N ASN A 119 12.83 18.78 7.10
CA ASN A 119 13.98 19.68 7.13
C ASN A 119 14.14 20.45 8.46
N SER A 120 13.33 20.13 9.48
CA SER A 120 13.35 20.83 10.76
C SER A 120 14.64 20.66 11.60
N ASN A 121 15.67 19.99 11.06
CA ASN A 121 16.98 19.73 11.69
C ASN A 121 16.90 19.10 13.09
N THR A 122 15.87 18.36 13.37
CA THR A 122 15.67 17.72 14.65
C THR A 122 16.53 16.46 14.76
N ILE A 123 17.31 16.35 15.84
CA ILE A 123 18.00 15.10 16.17
C ILE A 123 16.92 14.06 16.53
N LYS A 124 16.84 13.00 15.74
CA LYS A 124 15.85 11.95 15.94
C LYS A 124 16.11 11.18 17.24
N LYS A 125 15.08 11.07 18.07
CA LYS A 125 15.12 10.20 19.26
C LYS A 125 15.20 8.74 18.79
N ASN A 126 16.02 7.93 19.43
CA ASN A 126 16.07 6.49 19.19
C ASN A 126 14.93 5.78 19.92
N LYS A 127 13.71 6.16 19.56
CA LYS A 127 12.43 5.67 20.10
C LYS A 127 11.43 5.52 18.97
N ILE A 128 10.31 4.89 19.31
CA ILE A 128 9.17 4.71 18.43
C ILE A 128 8.13 5.80 18.72
N TYR A 129 7.55 6.37 17.68
CA TYR A 129 6.35 7.19 17.79
C TYR A 129 5.16 6.46 17.20
N GLY A 130 4.06 6.44 17.94
CA GLY A 130 2.79 5.87 17.52
C GLY A 130 1.69 6.95 17.47
N ASN A 131 0.98 7.04 16.33
CA ASN A 131 -0.12 7.98 16.14
C ASN A 131 -1.35 7.35 15.46
N PHE A 132 -1.50 6.05 15.58
CA PHE A 132 -2.64 5.32 15.04
C PHE A 132 -3.85 5.34 16.00
N HIS A 133 -5.05 5.25 15.45
CA HIS A 133 -6.31 5.28 16.20
C HIS A 133 -7.05 3.95 16.05
N PHE A 134 -7.98 3.65 16.97
CA PHE A 134 -8.69 2.38 17.06
C PHE A 134 -10.10 2.41 16.44
N GLN A 135 -10.53 3.56 15.91
CA GLN A 135 -11.77 3.67 15.14
C GLN A 135 -11.53 3.16 13.73
N MET A 136 -11.80 1.88 13.52
CA MET A 136 -11.58 1.18 12.25
C MET A 136 -12.64 0.12 12.07
N ASP A 137 -12.91 -0.18 10.82
CA ASP A 137 -13.64 -1.37 10.46
C ASP A 137 -12.79 -2.63 10.64
N ILE A 138 -13.41 -3.73 10.74
CA ILE A 138 -13.17 -4.90 11.57
C ILE A 138 -11.88 -5.69 11.28
N MET A 139 -11.39 -5.75 10.04
CA MET A 139 -10.49 -6.81 9.60
C MET A 139 -9.11 -6.80 10.27
N PHE A 140 -8.46 -5.63 10.37
CA PHE A 140 -7.10 -5.51 10.90
C PHE A 140 -7.03 -4.77 12.24
N LYS A 141 -8.15 -4.60 12.93
CA LYS A 141 -8.25 -3.85 14.18
C LYS A 141 -7.30 -4.39 15.26
N HIS A 142 -7.17 -5.70 15.34
CA HIS A 142 -6.32 -6.36 16.34
C HIS A 142 -4.85 -5.99 16.21
N ASP A 143 -4.33 -5.76 15.01
CA ASP A 143 -2.92 -5.40 14.82
C ASP A 143 -2.53 -4.09 15.53
N ARG A 144 -3.44 -3.12 15.62
CA ARG A 144 -3.20 -1.87 16.37
C ARG A 144 -3.26 -2.09 17.89
N GLU A 145 -4.15 -2.95 18.35
CA GLU A 145 -4.26 -3.32 19.76
C GLU A 145 -3.00 -4.12 20.19
N GLU A 146 -2.56 -5.04 19.34
CA GLU A 146 -1.32 -5.79 19.54
C GLU A 146 -0.11 -4.85 19.57
N ALA A 147 0.03 -3.96 18.59
CA ALA A 147 1.14 -3.03 18.54
C ALA A 147 1.25 -2.18 19.82
N LEU A 148 0.13 -1.66 20.33
CA LEU A 148 0.15 -0.84 21.53
C LEU A 148 0.39 -1.66 22.80
N SER A 149 -0.11 -2.90 22.87
CA SER A 149 0.00 -3.74 24.06
C SER A 149 1.31 -4.52 24.14
N GLN A 150 1.93 -4.88 23.00
CA GLN A 150 3.11 -5.74 22.94
C GLN A 150 4.42 -4.96 22.81
N ILE A 151 4.42 -3.77 22.19
CA ILE A 151 5.62 -2.92 22.18
C ILE A 151 5.90 -2.45 23.62
N PRO A 152 7.12 -2.62 24.16
CA PRO A 152 7.46 -2.13 25.48
C PRO A 152 7.17 -0.64 25.65
N SER A 153 6.42 -0.27 26.68
CA SER A 153 5.91 1.10 26.88
C SER A 153 6.99 2.17 27.06
N ASP A 154 8.19 1.78 27.44
CA ASP A 154 9.35 2.66 27.53
C ASP A 154 9.99 2.94 26.16
N LEU A 155 9.70 2.12 25.14
CA LEU A 155 10.22 2.28 23.78
C LEU A 155 9.29 3.12 22.87
N ILE A 156 8.00 3.25 23.20
CA ILE A 156 7.02 3.96 22.38
C ILE A 156 6.46 5.18 23.09
N ASP A 157 6.48 6.32 22.40
CA ASP A 157 5.72 7.51 22.78
C ASP A 157 4.45 7.52 21.93
N TYR A 158 3.29 7.19 22.56
CA TYR A 158 2.01 7.07 21.86
C TYR A 158 1.19 8.35 21.98
N GLU A 159 0.63 8.81 20.85
CA GLU A 159 -0.24 10.00 20.77
C GLU A 159 -1.71 9.58 20.91
N GLU A 160 -2.28 9.83 22.09
CA GLU A 160 -3.66 9.44 22.40
C GLU A 160 -4.70 10.30 21.65
N SER A 161 -4.35 11.56 21.37
CA SER A 161 -5.26 12.51 20.75
C SER A 161 -4.98 12.72 19.27
N ARG A 162 -6.02 13.01 18.48
CA ARG A 162 -5.83 13.47 17.11
C ARG A 162 -5.23 14.87 17.12
N ILE A 163 -4.11 15.03 16.45
CA ILE A 163 -3.42 16.30 16.27
C ILE A 163 -3.44 16.73 14.79
N PRO A 164 -3.29 18.04 14.50
CA PRO A 164 -3.21 18.52 13.12
C PRO A 164 -2.06 17.85 12.36
N ARG A 165 -2.28 17.54 11.07
CA ARG A 165 -1.30 16.79 10.24
C ARG A 165 0.12 17.39 10.26
N GLY A 166 0.25 18.72 10.13
CA GLY A 166 1.57 19.36 10.16
C GLY A 166 2.28 19.22 11.50
N GLU A 167 1.54 19.19 12.62
CA GLU A 167 2.10 18.90 13.93
C GLU A 167 2.50 17.42 14.05
N CYS A 168 1.66 16.52 13.54
CA CYS A 168 1.95 15.10 13.48
C CYS A 168 3.26 14.83 12.72
N TYR A 169 3.44 15.42 11.54
CA TYR A 169 4.68 15.28 10.75
C TYR A 169 5.91 15.80 11.50
N LYS A 170 5.81 16.93 12.21
CA LYS A 170 6.91 17.45 13.04
C LYS A 170 7.26 16.51 14.18
N LYS A 171 6.24 15.92 14.83
CA LYS A 171 6.46 14.91 15.87
C LYS A 171 7.10 13.65 15.27
N MET A 172 6.54 13.09 14.20
CA MET A 172 7.11 11.91 13.51
C MET A 172 8.59 12.17 13.14
N ALA A 173 8.90 13.33 12.53
CA ALA A 173 10.26 13.67 12.12
C ALA A 173 11.26 13.71 13.28
N SER A 174 10.83 13.83 14.52
CA SER A 174 11.69 13.85 15.72
C SER A 174 12.00 12.45 16.27
N TYR A 175 11.48 11.39 15.65
CA TYR A 175 11.73 9.99 16.05
C TYR A 175 12.44 9.23 14.94
N LYS A 176 13.26 8.25 15.32
CA LYS A 176 13.91 7.34 14.37
C LYS A 176 12.93 6.32 13.82
N PHE A 177 12.04 5.81 14.66
CA PHE A 177 11.08 4.76 14.33
C PHE A 177 9.64 5.23 14.45
N ILE A 178 8.77 4.72 13.56
CA ILE A 178 7.32 4.98 13.58
C ILE A 178 6.59 3.65 13.60
N ALA A 179 5.75 3.41 14.60
CA ALA A 179 4.88 2.24 14.60
C ALA A 179 3.80 2.40 13.52
N SER A 180 3.75 1.48 12.57
CA SER A 180 2.81 1.52 11.46
C SER A 180 2.03 0.22 11.33
N PRO A 181 1.20 -0.11 12.34
CA PRO A 181 0.28 -1.24 12.22
C PRO A 181 -0.72 -1.01 11.10
N PHE A 182 -1.35 -2.09 10.63
CA PHE A 182 -2.30 -2.08 9.54
C PHE A 182 -3.40 -1.04 9.71
N GLY A 183 -3.96 -0.60 8.59
CA GLY A 183 -5.13 0.27 8.49
C GLY A 183 -6.42 -0.54 8.37
N ASN A 184 -7.42 0.02 7.69
CA ASN A 184 -8.56 -0.75 7.20
C ASN A 184 -8.08 -1.75 6.14
N GLY A 185 -7.10 -1.35 5.30
CA GLY A 185 -6.29 -2.24 4.48
C GLY A 185 -4.96 -2.58 5.14
N MET A 186 -4.21 -3.51 4.51
CA MET A 186 -2.88 -3.92 5.00
C MET A 186 -1.83 -2.83 4.81
N GLU A 187 -2.04 -1.90 3.89
CA GLU A 187 -1.16 -0.78 3.62
C GLU A 187 -1.69 0.50 4.27
N CYS A 188 -0.79 1.31 4.81
CA CYS A 188 -1.14 2.58 5.46
C CYS A 188 -0.36 3.76 4.86
N HIS A 189 -1.00 4.91 4.71
CA HIS A 189 -0.35 6.19 4.41
C HIS A 189 0.80 6.49 5.38
N ARG A 190 0.63 6.16 6.65
CA ARG A 190 1.65 6.39 7.71
C ARG A 190 3.00 5.77 7.38
N THR A 191 3.04 4.60 6.75
CA THR A 191 4.28 3.95 6.31
C THR A 191 5.04 4.85 5.34
N TRP A 192 4.35 5.39 4.34
CA TRP A 192 4.94 6.25 3.31
C TRP A 192 5.29 7.64 3.84
N GLU A 193 4.48 8.18 4.72
CA GLU A 193 4.76 9.45 5.44
C GLU A 193 6.02 9.32 6.30
N ALA A 194 6.19 8.22 7.02
CA ALA A 194 7.39 7.95 7.80
C ALA A 194 8.64 7.86 6.91
N LEU A 195 8.56 7.12 5.80
CA LEU A 195 9.65 7.01 4.82
C LEU A 195 10.00 8.37 4.21
N ALA A 196 9.02 9.16 3.82
CA ALA A 196 9.22 10.50 3.28
C ALA A 196 9.90 11.45 4.28
N LEU A 197 9.57 11.33 5.57
CA LEU A 197 10.21 12.06 6.68
C LEU A 197 11.61 11.53 7.04
N GLY A 198 12.10 10.49 6.36
CA GLY A 198 13.37 9.84 6.68
C GLY A 198 13.35 9.12 8.02
N CYS A 199 12.20 8.61 8.42
CA CYS A 199 12.01 7.72 9.55
C CYS A 199 11.96 6.26 9.08
N ILE A 200 12.05 5.34 10.02
CA ILE A 200 11.97 3.90 9.79
C ILE A 200 10.59 3.43 10.28
N PRO A 201 9.63 3.16 9.39
CA PRO A 201 8.39 2.51 9.83
C PRO A 201 8.68 1.10 10.31
N ILE A 202 8.03 0.70 11.41
CA ILE A 202 7.97 -0.68 11.89
C ILE A 202 6.61 -1.21 11.44
N VAL A 203 6.62 -2.33 10.73
CA VAL A 203 5.43 -3.02 10.24
C VAL A 203 5.49 -4.50 10.62
N LYS A 204 4.35 -5.14 10.81
CA LYS A 204 4.27 -6.59 10.95
C LYS A 204 4.41 -7.23 9.56
N THR A 205 5.11 -8.36 9.50
CA THR A 205 5.27 -9.14 8.26
C THR A 205 3.93 -9.47 7.63
N SER A 206 3.89 -9.46 6.32
CA SER A 206 2.67 -9.75 5.56
C SER A 206 2.98 -10.03 4.09
N CYS A 207 1.96 -10.34 3.31
CA CYS A 207 2.08 -10.44 1.85
C CYS A 207 2.51 -9.11 1.18
N MET A 208 2.54 -8.00 1.92
CA MET A 208 3.01 -6.70 1.43
C MET A 208 4.53 -6.50 1.58
N ASP A 209 5.27 -7.42 2.18
CA ASP A 209 6.71 -7.25 2.47
C ASP A 209 7.52 -6.93 1.21
N SER A 210 7.19 -7.54 0.08
CA SER A 210 7.86 -7.26 -1.21
C SER A 210 7.65 -5.83 -1.72
N LEU A 211 6.60 -5.14 -1.27
CA LEU A 211 6.38 -3.73 -1.56
C LEU A 211 7.47 -2.85 -0.94
N TYR A 212 8.02 -3.27 0.19
CA TYR A 212 9.00 -2.50 0.97
C TYR A 212 10.45 -2.87 0.65
N GLU A 213 10.69 -3.78 -0.29
CA GLU A 213 12.04 -4.24 -0.64
C GLU A 213 12.98 -3.09 -1.02
N GLY A 214 14.11 -2.99 -0.29
CA GLY A 214 15.12 -1.95 -0.48
C GLY A 214 14.71 -0.57 0.02
N LEU A 215 13.63 -0.47 0.79
CA LEU A 215 13.25 0.71 1.58
C LEU A 215 13.63 0.50 3.06
N PRO A 216 13.88 1.56 3.83
CA PRO A 216 14.24 1.46 5.23
C PRO A 216 13.01 1.16 6.11
N VAL A 217 12.48 -0.04 6.00
CA VAL A 217 11.36 -0.55 6.78
C VAL A 217 11.84 -1.65 7.70
N LEU A 218 11.50 -1.58 8.97
CA LEU A 218 11.74 -2.65 9.94
C LEU A 218 10.52 -3.57 9.96
N ILE A 219 10.66 -4.76 9.36
CA ILE A 219 9.62 -5.78 9.34
C ILE A 219 9.84 -6.71 10.54
N VAL A 220 8.82 -6.90 11.36
CA VAL A 220 8.83 -7.78 12.53
C VAL A 220 7.81 -8.91 12.35
N ASN A 221 8.07 -10.10 12.90
CA ASN A 221 7.09 -11.19 12.84
C ASN A 221 5.94 -10.94 13.83
N SER A 222 6.26 -10.36 14.98
CA SER A 222 5.30 -9.97 16.01
C SER A 222 5.70 -8.63 16.61
N TRP A 223 4.75 -7.86 17.11
CA TRP A 223 5.04 -6.62 17.84
C TRP A 223 5.84 -6.88 19.12
N SER A 224 5.76 -8.08 19.69
CA SER A 224 6.59 -8.53 20.83
C SER A 224 8.07 -8.69 20.49
N ASP A 225 8.45 -8.78 19.22
CA ASP A 225 9.86 -8.84 18.80
C ASP A 225 10.56 -7.48 18.96
N VAL A 226 9.79 -6.41 19.12
CA VAL A 226 10.33 -5.06 19.25
C VAL A 226 11.03 -4.91 20.60
N SER A 227 12.33 -4.63 20.54
CA SER A 227 13.19 -4.44 21.71
C SER A 227 14.20 -3.33 21.47
N GLN A 228 14.80 -2.80 22.55
CA GLN A 228 15.86 -1.80 22.43
C GLN A 228 17.02 -2.32 21.59
N GLU A 229 17.39 -3.58 21.78
CA GLU A 229 18.48 -4.24 21.03
C GLU A 229 18.17 -4.28 19.53
N LEU A 230 16.93 -4.63 19.15
CA LEU A 230 16.51 -4.63 17.75
C LEU A 230 16.60 -3.21 17.16
N LEU A 231 16.10 -2.20 17.87
CA LEU A 231 16.15 -0.79 17.40
C LEU A 231 17.59 -0.28 17.26
N ASP A 232 18.48 -0.66 18.19
CA ASP A 232 19.89 -0.24 18.16
C ASP A 232 20.69 -0.93 17.04
N SER A 233 20.32 -2.16 16.71
CA SER A 233 20.98 -2.94 15.65
C SER A 233 20.56 -2.52 14.25
N TYR A 234 19.45 -1.80 14.09
CA TYR A 234 18.93 -1.46 12.75
C TYR A 234 19.81 -0.44 12.05
N VAL A 235 20.33 -0.83 10.89
CA VAL A 235 21.14 0.03 10.01
C VAL A 235 20.25 0.63 8.93
N TYR A 236 20.09 1.96 8.94
CA TYR A 236 19.34 2.66 7.90
C TYR A 236 20.00 2.45 6.54
N ASN A 237 19.29 1.86 5.60
CA ASN A 237 19.72 1.68 4.23
C ASN A 237 18.51 1.84 3.29
N CYS A 238 18.67 2.61 2.21
CA CYS A 238 17.59 2.92 1.27
C CYS A 238 18.09 2.88 -0.18
N PRO A 239 18.53 1.71 -0.68
CA PRO A 239 19.02 1.59 -2.05
C PRO A 239 17.96 1.92 -3.10
N ASN A 240 16.68 1.73 -2.77
CA ASN A 240 15.55 1.96 -3.66
C ASN A 240 14.81 3.28 -3.34
N ALA A 241 15.52 4.32 -2.88
CA ALA A 241 14.93 5.63 -2.53
C ALA A 241 14.08 6.25 -3.66
N HIS A 242 14.36 5.93 -4.93
CA HIS A 242 13.58 6.38 -6.08
C HIS A 242 12.13 5.90 -6.04
N ARG A 243 11.82 4.78 -5.36
CA ARG A 243 10.46 4.26 -5.18
C ARG A 243 9.61 5.13 -4.25
N LEU A 244 10.19 6.06 -3.52
CA LEU A 244 9.47 7.04 -2.71
C LEU A 244 8.84 8.17 -3.55
N TYR A 245 9.11 8.22 -4.86
CA TYR A 245 8.65 9.29 -5.75
C TYR A 245 7.71 8.76 -6.81
N VAL A 246 6.69 9.58 -7.14
CA VAL A 246 5.63 9.21 -8.07
C VAL A 246 6.15 8.95 -9.48
N GLU A 247 7.19 9.65 -9.89
CA GLU A 247 7.79 9.52 -11.22
C GLU A 247 8.32 8.10 -11.50
N TYR A 248 8.84 7.43 -10.46
CA TYR A 248 9.27 6.02 -10.60
C TYR A 248 8.09 5.12 -11.01
N TRP A 249 6.97 5.23 -10.31
CA TRP A 249 5.80 4.38 -10.53
C TRP A 249 5.12 4.68 -11.88
N ILE A 250 5.02 5.96 -12.24
CA ILE A 250 4.54 6.38 -13.56
C ILE A 250 5.43 5.78 -14.66
N ASN A 251 6.74 5.84 -14.51
CA ASN A 251 7.67 5.27 -15.48
C ASN A 251 7.56 3.75 -15.57
N GLU A 252 7.41 3.03 -14.44
CA GLU A 252 7.21 1.58 -14.46
C GLU A 252 5.88 1.18 -15.13
N ILE A 253 4.80 1.91 -14.88
CA ILE A 253 3.51 1.69 -15.55
C ILE A 253 3.66 1.89 -17.06
N HIS A 254 4.26 2.99 -17.50
CA HIS A 254 4.49 3.27 -18.93
C HIS A 254 5.43 2.27 -19.59
N LYS A 255 6.47 1.81 -18.88
CA LYS A 255 7.38 0.78 -19.36
C LYS A 255 6.66 -0.54 -19.63
N VAL A 256 5.78 -0.94 -18.70
CA VAL A 256 4.95 -2.13 -18.86
C VAL A 256 3.96 -1.97 -19.99
N ALA A 257 3.31 -0.81 -20.12
CA ALA A 257 2.38 -0.51 -21.20
C ALA A 257 3.01 -0.69 -22.60
N LYS A 258 4.32 -0.41 -22.71
CA LYS A 258 5.09 -0.56 -23.96
C LYS A 258 5.74 -1.93 -24.14
N SER A 259 5.77 -2.78 -23.11
CA SER A 259 6.55 -4.03 -23.10
C SER A 259 5.96 -5.13 -23.97
N GLY A 260 4.67 -5.04 -24.31
CA GLY A 260 3.96 -6.14 -24.98
C GLY A 260 3.86 -7.41 -24.13
N LEU A 261 4.01 -7.31 -22.79
CA LEU A 261 3.97 -8.43 -21.85
C LEU A 261 2.77 -9.34 -22.14
N GLN A 262 3.05 -10.64 -22.27
CA GLN A 262 2.04 -11.69 -22.30
C GLN A 262 2.35 -12.68 -21.18
N VAL A 263 1.32 -13.15 -20.49
CA VAL A 263 1.44 -14.10 -19.39
C VAL A 263 0.56 -15.30 -19.70
N LEU A 264 1.12 -16.49 -19.61
CA LEU A 264 0.38 -17.72 -19.84
C LEU A 264 -0.68 -17.93 -18.75
N LYS A 265 -1.82 -18.50 -19.12
CA LYS A 265 -2.90 -18.82 -18.15
C LYS A 265 -2.42 -19.75 -17.05
N GLU A 266 -1.54 -20.70 -17.37
CA GLU A 266 -0.91 -21.62 -16.42
C GLU A 266 -0.09 -20.86 -15.33
N ASP A 267 0.59 -19.77 -15.70
CA ASP A 267 1.34 -18.94 -14.75
C ASP A 267 0.39 -18.14 -13.84
N ILE A 268 -0.76 -17.71 -14.39
CA ILE A 268 -1.81 -17.05 -13.61
C ILE A 268 -2.41 -18.06 -12.62
N ASP A 269 -2.79 -19.25 -13.07
CA ASP A 269 -3.31 -20.32 -12.21
C ASP A 269 -2.34 -20.68 -11.11
N LYS A 270 -1.06 -20.88 -11.45
CA LYS A 270 -0.02 -21.13 -10.47
C LYS A 270 0.08 -20.00 -9.44
N ALA A 271 0.06 -18.74 -9.88
CA ALA A 271 0.12 -17.60 -8.99
C ALA A 271 -1.10 -17.54 -8.06
N LEU A 272 -2.31 -17.78 -8.55
CA LEU A 272 -3.54 -17.69 -7.76
C LEU A 272 -3.74 -18.88 -6.82
N ASN A 273 -3.29 -20.08 -7.22
CA ASN A 273 -3.51 -21.33 -6.47
C ASN A 273 -2.36 -21.70 -5.51
N THR A 274 -1.23 -21.01 -5.55
CA THR A 274 -0.15 -21.27 -4.59
C THR A 274 -0.62 -20.78 -3.21
N SER A 275 -0.84 -21.73 -2.28
CA SER A 275 -1.13 -21.38 -0.90
C SER A 275 0.04 -20.60 -0.31
N TYR A 276 -0.22 -19.43 0.23
CA TYR A 276 0.72 -18.76 1.12
C TYR A 276 0.68 -19.49 2.45
N THR A 277 1.69 -20.26 2.75
CA THR A 277 1.94 -20.74 4.13
C THR A 277 2.66 -19.61 4.85
N PHE A 278 1.91 -18.71 5.45
CA PHE A 278 2.43 -17.88 6.51
C PHE A 278 2.42 -18.72 7.79
N ASN A 279 3.45 -18.60 8.61
CA ASN A 279 3.54 -19.31 9.87
C ASN A 279 2.44 -18.80 10.83
N ASN A 280 1.62 -19.70 11.21
CA ASN A 280 0.71 -19.87 12.36
C ASN A 280 -0.06 -18.70 13.03
N ASP A 281 -0.05 -17.46 12.56
CA ASP A 281 -0.94 -16.39 13.08
C ASP A 281 -1.23 -15.33 12.01
N ASP A 282 -1.06 -15.65 10.73
CA ASP A 282 -1.09 -14.68 9.65
C ASP A 282 -2.49 -14.44 9.12
N VAL A 283 -2.83 -13.17 9.09
CA VAL A 283 -4.06 -12.59 8.52
C VAL A 283 -4.36 -13.04 7.08
N CYS A 284 -3.38 -13.59 6.37
CA CYS A 284 -3.56 -14.11 5.00
C CYS A 284 -3.97 -15.58 4.90
N SER A 285 -4.01 -16.34 6.01
CA SER A 285 -4.33 -17.78 6.01
C SER A 285 -5.80 -18.11 6.26
N GLU A 286 -6.63 -17.14 6.64
CA GLU A 286 -8.02 -17.36 7.05
C GLU A 286 -9.01 -16.37 6.41
N PHE A 287 -8.92 -16.15 5.11
CA PHE A 287 -10.10 -15.66 4.42
C PHE A 287 -10.97 -16.87 4.04
N SER A 288 -11.89 -17.22 4.93
CA SER A 288 -13.00 -18.08 4.52
C SER A 288 -13.87 -17.34 3.49
N ASP A 289 -14.46 -18.08 2.54
CA ASP A 289 -15.39 -17.51 1.55
C ASP A 289 -16.53 -16.69 2.19
N GLU A 290 -16.84 -16.92 3.47
CA GLU A 290 -17.83 -16.17 4.25
C GLU A 290 -17.34 -14.78 4.67
N GLU A 291 -16.07 -14.61 5.04
CA GLU A 291 -15.51 -13.30 5.44
C GLU A 291 -15.23 -12.40 4.25
N VAL A 292 -14.85 -12.99 3.11
CA VAL A 292 -14.71 -12.29 1.84
C VAL A 292 -16.04 -11.70 1.37
N ASN A 293 -17.16 -12.41 1.61
CA ASN A 293 -18.50 -11.95 1.23
C ASN A 293 -19.06 -10.84 2.16
N LEU A 294 -18.58 -10.71 3.39
CA LEU A 294 -18.97 -9.61 4.28
C LEU A 294 -18.44 -8.25 3.81
N LEU A 295 -17.30 -8.22 3.11
CA LEU A 295 -16.72 -7.00 2.55
C LEU A 295 -17.42 -6.51 1.28
N ALA A 296 -18.21 -7.36 0.64
CA ALA A 296 -18.93 -7.02 -0.58
C ALA A 296 -20.32 -6.38 -0.34
N THR A 297 -20.75 -6.22 0.93
CA THR A 297 -22.11 -5.77 1.28
C THR A 297 -22.20 -4.42 2.00
N GLU A 298 -21.10 -3.66 2.13
CA GLU A 298 -21.15 -2.28 2.65
C GLU A 298 -20.66 -1.26 1.57
#